data_59eaa38bc21b206f36193c1a811a6226
#
_entry.id   59eaa38bc21b206f36193c1a811a6226
#
_cell.length_a   1.000
_cell.length_b   1.000
_cell.length_c   1.000
_cell.angle_alpha   90.00
_cell.angle_beta   90.00
_cell.angle_gamma   90.00
#
_symmetry.space_group_name_H-M   'P 1'
#
loop_
_entity.id
_entity.type
_entity.pdbx_description
1 polymer ?
#
loop_
_entity_poly.entity_id
_entity_poly.type
_entity_poly.pdbx_seq_one_letter_code
_entity_poly.pdbx_strand_id
1 'polypeptide(L)' 'MFKKEKGITLVALVVTIVVLLILAGVSISL' A
#
# COMPACT_ATOMS: atom_id res chain seq x y z
N MET A 1 10.42 19.43 -5.02
CA MET A 1 10.37 18.04 -5.50
C MET A 1 10.87 17.08 -4.45
N PHE A 2 10.16 16.04 -4.20
CA PHE A 2 10.55 15.07 -3.19
C PHE A 2 11.64 14.15 -3.71
N LYS A 3 12.35 13.52 -2.79
CA LYS A 3 13.39 12.59 -3.16
C LYS A 3 12.79 11.36 -3.82
N LYS A 4 13.41 10.93 -4.89
CA LYS A 4 12.88 9.80 -5.63
C LYS A 4 12.87 8.54 -4.80
N GLU A 5 13.97 8.23 -4.18
CA GLU A 5 14.07 7.00 -3.41
C GLU A 5 13.13 6.99 -2.23
N LYS A 6 13.11 8.07 -1.48
CA LYS A 6 12.23 8.14 -0.32
C LYS A 6 10.77 8.18 -0.71
N GLY A 7 10.46 8.90 -1.77
CA GLY A 7 9.09 8.97 -2.25
C GLY A 7 8.62 7.61 -2.75
N ILE A 8 9.48 6.91 -3.47
CA ILE A 8 9.13 5.61 -4.02
C ILE A 8 8.91 4.60 -2.91
N THR A 9 9.78 4.59 -1.91
CA THR A 9 9.63 3.65 -0.81
C THR A 9 8.38 3.95 0.00
N LEU A 10 8.07 5.21 0.22
CA LEU A 10 6.87 5.58 0.95
C LEU A 10 5.63 5.15 0.20
N VAL A 11 5.61 5.40 -1.09
CA VAL A 11 4.47 5.01 -1.92
C VAL A 11 4.32 3.49 -1.92
N ALA A 12 5.42 2.78 -2.04
CA ALA A 12 5.39 1.32 -2.04
C ALA A 12 4.82 0.79 -0.73
N LEU A 13 5.22 1.39 0.38
CA LEU A 13 4.73 0.98 1.68
C LEU A 13 3.23 1.19 1.79
N VAL A 14 2.77 2.37 1.44
CA VAL A 14 1.34 2.70 1.53
C VAL A 14 0.52 1.82 0.61
N VAL A 15 0.98 1.64 -0.62
CA VAL A 15 0.26 0.82 -1.59
C VAL A 15 0.17 -0.62 -1.10
N THR A 16 1.24 -1.13 -0.54
CA THR A 16 1.25 -2.50 -0.02
C THR A 16 0.23 -2.66 1.09
N ILE A 17 0.19 -1.71 2.00
CA ILE A 17 -0.75 -1.76 3.12
C ILE A 17 -2.19 -1.69 2.60
N VAL A 18 -2.45 -0.82 1.66
CA VAL A 18 -3.80 -0.66 1.11
C VAL A 18 -4.24 -1.95 0.41
N VAL A 19 -3.36 -2.54 -0.37
CA VAL A 19 -3.67 -3.79 -1.06
C VAL A 19 -3.99 -4.88 -0.06
N LEU A 20 -3.20 -4.98 1.00
CA LEU A 20 -3.44 -5.99 2.03
C LEU A 20 -4.79 -5.76 2.71
N LEU A 21 -5.15 -4.52 2.97
CA LEU A 21 -6.42 -4.21 3.59
C LEU A 21 -7.59 -4.61 2.69
N ILE A 22 -7.46 -4.36 1.40
CA ILE A 22 -8.49 -4.70 0.44
C ILE A 22 -8.66 -6.22 0.38
N LEU A 23 -7.56 -6.93 0.28
CA LEU A 23 -7.61 -8.38 0.21
C LEU A 23 -8.19 -8.98 1.47
N ALA A 24 -7.81 -8.45 2.62
CA ALA A 24 -8.34 -8.92 3.88
C ALA A 24 -9.83 -8.66 3.98
N GLY A 25 -10.27 -7.49 3.52
CA GLY A 25 -11.68 -7.15 3.54
C GLY A 25 -12.50 -8.07 2.67
N VAL A 26 -12.01 -8.37 1.48
CA VAL A 26 -12.69 -9.28 0.57
C VAL A 26 -12.77 -10.67 1.17
N SER A 27 -11.69 -11.11 1.77
CA SER A 27 -11.65 -12.43 2.38
C SER A 27 -12.66 -12.56 3.50
N ILE A 28 -12.82 -11.51 4.29
CA ILE A 28 -13.79 -11.51 5.39
C ILE A 28 -15.22 -11.43 4.85
N SER A 29 -15.41 -10.60 3.83
CA SER A 29 -16.75 -10.43 3.26
C SER A 29 -17.20 -11.66 2.49
N LEU A 30 -16.27 -12.42 2.04
CA LEU A 30 -16.58 -13.58 1.24
C LEU A 30 -17.39 -14.59 2.05
#